data_09c6dc8aa5788a97f54c8ddbbf759265
#
_entry.id   09c6dc8aa5788a97f54c8ddbbf759265
#
_cell.length_a   1.000
_cell.length_b   1.000
_cell.length_c   1.000
_cell.angle_alpha   90.00
_cell.angle_beta   90.00
_cell.angle_gamma   90.00
#
_symmetry.space_group_name_H-M   'P 1'
#
loop_
_entity.id
_entity.type
_entity.pdbx_description
1 polymer ?
#
loop_
_entity_poly.entity_id
_entity_poly.type
_entity_poly.pdbx_seq_one_letter_code
_entity_poly.pdbx_strand_id
1 'polypeptide(L)'
;MGNPLRDRRTPSELAASGQVIEFSEKISDFDRLVEIVEGDLETLDPDTLPLDWRDTVVAGRLNFSFADAQGGVAALEGEVATTIDAVCQRCLSAFRMPLKAELRFLFDADDSAIADDESYEIWELEEEEFRPLDLVEEALVMAMPLVAMHVDDETCRRADTPATESGEKIRPFAALKAQMKDEN
;
A
#
# COMPACT_ATOMS: atom_id res chain seq x y z
N MET A 1 -0.52 -29.61 5.47
CA MET A 1 -0.66 -28.48 6.40
C MET A 1 -1.15 -27.31 5.56
N GLY A 2 -2.25 -26.68 5.95
CA GLY A 2 -2.74 -25.47 5.28
C GLY A 2 -1.76 -24.31 5.46
N ASN A 3 -1.83 -23.30 4.61
CA ASN A 3 -1.07 -22.05 4.79
C ASN A 3 -1.83 -21.16 5.80
N PRO A 4 -1.30 -20.94 7.02
CA PRO A 4 -2.04 -20.21 8.05
C PRO A 4 -2.39 -18.77 7.66
N LEU A 5 -1.71 -18.19 6.66
CA LEU A 5 -2.04 -16.88 6.12
C LEU A 5 -3.32 -16.90 5.26
N ARG A 6 -3.66 -18.05 4.66
CA ARG A 6 -4.78 -18.24 3.71
C ARG A 6 -5.98 -18.94 4.33
N ASP A 7 -5.80 -19.59 5.48
CA ASP A 7 -6.88 -20.27 6.17
C ASP A 7 -7.84 -19.25 6.81
N ARG A 8 -9.15 -19.44 6.60
CA ARG A 8 -10.15 -18.59 7.28
C ARG A 8 -10.27 -19.00 8.73
N ARG A 9 -10.22 -18.02 9.61
CA ARG A 9 -10.33 -18.18 11.06
C ARG A 9 -10.93 -16.94 11.71
N THR A 10 -11.47 -17.13 12.92
CA THR A 10 -11.87 -16.00 13.75
C THR A 10 -10.65 -15.36 14.42
N PRO A 11 -10.66 -14.04 14.72
CA PRO A 11 -9.60 -13.38 15.48
C PRO A 11 -9.37 -14.04 16.85
N SER A 12 -10.44 -14.45 17.51
CA SER A 12 -10.40 -15.10 18.83
C SER A 12 -9.70 -16.46 18.79
N GLU A 13 -9.90 -17.27 17.74
CA GLU A 13 -9.17 -18.54 17.57
C GLU A 13 -7.68 -18.32 17.36
N LEU A 14 -7.30 -17.31 16.55
CA LEU A 14 -5.92 -16.95 16.30
C LEU A 14 -5.26 -16.44 17.61
N ALA A 15 -5.93 -15.56 18.34
CA ALA A 15 -5.46 -15.05 19.64
C ALA A 15 -5.34 -16.15 20.70
N ALA A 16 -6.33 -17.04 20.80
CA ALA A 16 -6.33 -18.15 21.75
C ALA A 16 -5.19 -19.15 21.48
N SER A 17 -4.81 -19.32 20.21
CA SER A 17 -3.69 -20.18 19.84
C SER A 17 -2.32 -19.53 20.13
N GLY A 18 -2.27 -18.20 20.37
CA GLY A 18 -1.02 -17.44 20.48
C GLY A 18 -0.14 -17.57 19.24
N GLN A 19 -0.78 -17.69 18.08
CA GLN A 19 -0.10 -18.03 16.85
C GLN A 19 0.68 -16.82 16.30
N VAL A 20 1.96 -17.05 16.04
CA VAL A 20 2.78 -16.14 15.24
C VAL A 20 2.84 -16.71 13.82
N ILE A 21 2.45 -15.90 12.84
CA ILE A 21 2.49 -16.24 11.42
C ILE A 21 3.64 -15.46 10.80
N GLU A 22 4.73 -16.16 10.48
CA GLU A 22 5.80 -15.62 9.62
C GLU A 22 5.56 -16.10 8.21
N PHE A 23 5.64 -15.19 7.24
CA PHE A 23 5.31 -15.51 5.86
C PHE A 23 6.26 -14.83 4.87
N SER A 24 6.32 -15.43 3.69
CA SER A 24 7.04 -14.93 2.53
C SER A 24 6.27 -15.39 1.29
N GLU A 25 5.43 -14.51 0.79
CA GLU A 25 4.56 -14.72 -0.37
C GLU A 25 5.03 -13.83 -1.53
N LYS A 26 4.48 -14.01 -2.72
CA LYS A 26 4.77 -13.14 -3.87
C LYS A 26 3.70 -12.08 -4.03
N ILE A 27 4.03 -10.97 -4.68
CA ILE A 27 3.03 -9.94 -5.04
C ILE A 27 1.87 -10.58 -5.82
N SER A 28 2.15 -11.55 -6.68
CA SER A 28 1.13 -12.31 -7.44
C SER A 28 0.08 -13.04 -6.58
N ASP A 29 0.31 -13.18 -5.29
CA ASP A 29 -0.63 -13.80 -4.35
C ASP A 29 -1.63 -12.80 -3.73
N PHE A 30 -1.49 -11.51 -4.04
CA PHE A 30 -2.29 -10.38 -3.54
C PHE A 30 -3.03 -9.74 -4.72
N ASP A 31 -4.28 -10.13 -4.91
CA ASP A 31 -5.05 -9.80 -6.13
C ASP A 31 -5.25 -8.29 -6.30
N ARG A 32 -5.64 -7.57 -5.25
CA ARG A 32 -5.86 -6.12 -5.30
C ARG A 32 -4.56 -5.34 -5.49
N LEU A 33 -3.49 -5.77 -4.81
CA LEU A 33 -2.18 -5.14 -4.96
C LEU A 33 -1.66 -5.32 -6.40
N VAL A 34 -1.85 -6.51 -6.98
CA VAL A 34 -1.55 -6.77 -8.40
C VAL A 34 -2.31 -5.82 -9.30
N GLU A 35 -3.62 -5.69 -9.10
CA GLU A 35 -4.50 -4.85 -9.93
C GLU A 35 -4.06 -3.36 -9.89
N ILE A 36 -3.69 -2.86 -8.72
CA ILE A 36 -3.22 -1.48 -8.54
C ILE A 36 -1.88 -1.25 -9.24
N VAL A 37 -0.89 -2.14 -9.00
CA VAL A 37 0.44 -2.03 -9.61
C VAL A 37 0.37 -2.18 -11.13
N GLU A 38 -0.43 -3.14 -11.63
CA GLU A 38 -0.64 -3.33 -13.06
C GLU A 38 -1.26 -2.10 -13.72
N GLY A 39 -2.32 -1.55 -13.12
CA GLY A 39 -2.98 -0.34 -13.63
C GLY A 39 -2.06 0.89 -13.66
N ASP A 40 -1.15 1.03 -12.69
CA ASP A 40 -0.13 2.09 -12.70
C ASP A 40 0.87 1.88 -13.84
N LEU A 41 1.38 0.66 -13.99
CA LEU A 41 2.37 0.29 -15.01
C LEU A 41 1.82 0.32 -16.45
N GLU A 42 0.51 0.11 -16.67
CA GLU A 42 -0.13 0.22 -17.99
C GLU A 42 0.04 1.60 -18.65
N THR A 43 0.38 2.61 -17.84
CA THR A 43 0.64 3.97 -18.35
C THR A 43 2.00 4.12 -19.03
N LEU A 44 2.88 3.12 -18.91
CA LEU A 44 4.23 3.11 -19.48
C LEU A 44 4.27 2.54 -20.90
N ASP A 45 5.36 2.85 -21.60
CA ASP A 45 5.67 2.20 -22.87
C ASP A 45 5.94 0.69 -22.61
N PRO A 46 5.32 -0.23 -23.39
CA PRO A 46 5.49 -1.67 -23.21
C PRO A 46 6.95 -2.15 -23.20
N ASP A 47 7.84 -1.46 -23.91
CA ASP A 47 9.27 -1.79 -23.97
C ASP A 47 10.03 -1.41 -22.68
N THR A 48 9.42 -0.63 -21.77
CA THR A 48 10.01 -0.15 -20.52
C THR A 48 9.40 -0.80 -19.27
N LEU A 49 8.46 -1.73 -19.45
CA LEU A 49 7.78 -2.41 -18.35
C LEU A 49 8.74 -3.29 -17.55
N PRO A 50 8.72 -3.21 -16.21
CA PRO A 50 9.39 -4.18 -15.37
C PRO A 50 8.83 -5.60 -15.59
N LEU A 51 9.70 -6.59 -15.78
CA LEU A 51 9.26 -7.95 -16.15
C LEU A 51 8.90 -8.83 -14.96
N ASP A 52 9.60 -8.67 -13.84
CA ASP A 52 9.58 -9.63 -12.72
C ASP A 52 8.88 -9.08 -11.46
N TRP A 53 8.12 -8.01 -11.58
CA TRP A 53 7.52 -7.34 -10.43
C TRP A 53 6.54 -8.23 -9.65
N ARG A 54 5.81 -9.13 -10.35
CA ARG A 54 4.88 -10.08 -9.72
C ARG A 54 5.56 -11.13 -8.85
N ASP A 55 6.84 -11.41 -9.11
CA ASP A 55 7.65 -12.35 -8.34
C ASP A 55 8.32 -11.70 -7.11
N THR A 56 8.17 -10.40 -6.93
CA THR A 56 8.72 -9.70 -5.76
C THR A 56 8.10 -10.23 -4.47
N VAL A 57 8.95 -10.42 -3.47
CA VAL A 57 8.56 -11.02 -2.19
C VAL A 57 7.87 -10.00 -1.30
N VAL A 58 6.74 -10.42 -0.74
CA VAL A 58 6.05 -9.79 0.39
C VAL A 58 6.35 -10.61 1.62
N ALA A 59 7.08 -10.05 2.57
CA ALA A 59 7.45 -10.76 3.80
C ALA A 59 6.94 -10.01 5.02
N GLY A 60 6.54 -10.75 6.03
CA GLY A 60 6.01 -10.16 7.24
C GLY A 60 5.85 -11.14 8.38
N ARG A 61 5.45 -10.58 9.52
CA ARG A 61 5.16 -11.31 10.74
C ARG A 61 3.90 -10.76 11.38
N LEU A 62 2.97 -11.63 11.71
CA LEU A 62 1.73 -11.33 12.40
C LEU A 62 1.72 -12.06 13.75
N ASN A 63 1.41 -11.36 14.81
CA ASN A 63 1.29 -11.90 16.15
C ASN A 63 -0.12 -11.63 16.69
N PHE A 64 -0.90 -12.69 16.87
CA PHE A 64 -2.26 -12.62 17.41
C PHE A 64 -2.23 -12.89 18.90
N SER A 65 -2.89 -12.04 19.67
CA SER A 65 -2.98 -12.13 21.13
C SER A 65 -4.31 -11.56 21.61
N PHE A 66 -4.59 -11.67 22.92
CA PHE A 66 -5.66 -10.92 23.53
C PHE A 66 -5.11 -9.62 24.12
N ALA A 67 -5.79 -8.52 23.87
CA ALA A 67 -5.42 -7.21 24.40
C ALA A 67 -5.77 -7.06 25.87
N ASP A 68 -6.77 -7.81 26.35
CA ASP A 68 -7.24 -7.78 27.72
C ASP A 68 -6.94 -9.08 28.49
N ALA A 69 -6.83 -8.97 29.83
CA ALA A 69 -6.56 -10.12 30.67
C ALA A 69 -7.73 -11.13 30.75
N GLN A 70 -8.92 -10.73 30.33
CA GLN A 70 -10.13 -11.54 30.29
C GLN A 70 -10.26 -12.34 28.97
N GLY A 71 -9.47 -12.00 27.96
CA GLY A 71 -9.49 -12.68 26.66
C GLY A 71 -10.73 -12.36 25.84
N GLY A 72 -11.31 -11.17 26.02
CA GLY A 72 -12.51 -10.72 25.31
C GLY A 72 -12.21 -10.03 23.97
N VAL A 73 -11.09 -9.30 23.89
CA VAL A 73 -10.72 -8.53 22.71
C VAL A 73 -9.48 -9.12 22.05
N ALA A 74 -9.63 -9.63 20.84
CA ALA A 74 -8.50 -10.10 20.05
C ALA A 74 -7.72 -8.91 19.46
N ALA A 75 -6.40 -9.03 19.46
CA ALA A 75 -5.48 -8.05 18.94
C ALA A 75 -4.51 -8.67 17.93
N LEU A 76 -4.08 -7.87 16.98
CA LEU A 76 -3.01 -8.17 16.04
C LEU A 76 -1.92 -7.11 16.13
N GLU A 77 -0.70 -7.56 16.33
CA GLU A 77 0.50 -6.75 16.10
C GLU A 77 1.35 -7.39 15.02
N GLY A 78 1.88 -6.58 14.11
CA GLY A 78 2.67 -7.13 13.03
C GLY A 78 3.39 -6.09 12.19
N GLU A 79 4.19 -6.59 11.28
CA GLU A 79 4.82 -5.79 10.26
C GLU A 79 4.86 -6.55 8.94
N VAL A 80 4.74 -5.82 7.87
CA VAL A 80 4.86 -6.34 6.51
C VAL A 80 5.71 -5.39 5.67
N ALA A 81 6.55 -5.95 4.81
CA ALA A 81 7.38 -5.18 3.91
C ALA A 81 7.48 -5.84 2.54
N THR A 82 7.55 -5.01 1.52
CA THR A 82 7.80 -5.40 0.14
C THR A 82 8.45 -4.26 -0.63
N THR A 83 8.71 -4.49 -1.91
CA THR A 83 9.08 -3.44 -2.85
C THR A 83 8.17 -3.58 -4.06
N ILE A 84 7.47 -2.54 -4.44
CA ILE A 84 6.62 -2.52 -5.63
C ILE A 84 7.26 -1.69 -6.73
N ASP A 85 6.94 -1.99 -7.97
CA ASP A 85 7.23 -1.12 -9.08
C ASP A 85 6.09 -0.11 -9.24
N ALA A 86 6.42 1.16 -9.29
CA ALA A 86 5.48 2.28 -9.39
C ALA A 86 5.93 3.26 -10.45
N VAL A 87 5.02 4.10 -10.93
CA VAL A 87 5.33 5.17 -11.89
C VAL A 87 5.52 6.49 -11.16
N CYS A 88 6.69 7.08 -11.32
CA CYS A 88 6.97 8.39 -10.73
C CYS A 88 6.08 9.47 -11.35
N GLN A 89 5.27 10.14 -10.53
CA GLN A 89 4.32 11.17 -10.97
C GLN A 89 5.00 12.45 -11.49
N ARG A 90 6.34 12.58 -11.35
CA ARG A 90 7.11 13.72 -11.84
C ARG A 90 7.74 13.47 -13.20
N CYS A 91 8.42 12.33 -13.36
CA CYS A 91 9.19 12.02 -14.58
C CYS A 91 8.56 10.92 -15.44
N LEU A 92 7.46 10.32 -14.97
CA LEU A 92 6.69 9.28 -15.65
C LEU A 92 7.51 8.04 -16.03
N SER A 93 8.54 7.74 -15.23
CA SER A 93 9.35 6.53 -15.40
C SER A 93 9.06 5.54 -14.29
N ALA A 94 9.20 4.25 -14.57
CA ALA A 94 9.12 3.21 -13.56
C ALA A 94 10.27 3.31 -12.56
N PHE A 95 9.97 3.01 -11.30
CA PHE A 95 10.97 2.90 -10.25
C PHE A 95 10.52 1.93 -9.16
N ARG A 96 11.48 1.39 -8.43
CA ARG A 96 11.21 0.48 -7.31
C ARG A 96 11.00 1.27 -6.03
N MET A 97 9.81 1.11 -5.45
CA MET A 97 9.39 1.81 -4.26
C MET A 97 9.28 0.83 -3.08
N PRO A 98 10.06 1.01 -2.00
CA PRO A 98 9.88 0.22 -0.80
C PRO A 98 8.56 0.56 -0.14
N LEU A 99 7.83 -0.47 0.28
CA LEU A 99 6.55 -0.37 0.97
C LEU A 99 6.63 -1.12 2.28
N LYS A 100 6.26 -0.48 3.37
CA LYS A 100 6.23 -1.06 4.70
C LYS A 100 4.97 -0.62 5.43
N ALA A 101 4.29 -1.57 6.07
CA ALA A 101 3.16 -1.30 6.94
C ALA A 101 3.39 -1.93 8.32
N GLU A 102 3.03 -1.19 9.36
CA GLU A 102 2.89 -1.71 10.72
C GLU A 102 1.41 -1.96 10.98
N LEU A 103 1.09 -3.13 11.51
CA LEU A 103 -0.26 -3.54 11.80
C LEU A 103 -0.47 -3.53 13.31
N ARG A 104 -1.46 -2.78 13.78
CA ARG A 104 -1.88 -2.74 15.17
C ARG A 104 -3.39 -2.63 15.21
N PHE A 105 -4.06 -3.76 15.29
CA PHE A 105 -5.52 -3.82 15.22
C PHE A 105 -6.13 -4.47 16.45
N LEU A 106 -7.27 -3.92 16.88
CA LEU A 106 -8.21 -4.57 17.78
C LEU A 106 -9.42 -5.01 16.97
N PHE A 107 -9.86 -6.24 17.13
CA PHE A 107 -11.01 -6.77 16.43
C PHE A 107 -12.27 -6.62 17.27
N ASP A 108 -13.33 -6.06 16.69
CA ASP A 108 -14.67 -5.91 17.30
C ASP A 108 -14.62 -5.34 18.73
N ALA A 109 -13.78 -4.33 18.93
CA ALA A 109 -13.52 -3.72 20.23
C ALA A 109 -14.57 -2.69 20.66
N ASP A 110 -15.79 -2.74 20.12
CA ASP A 110 -16.86 -1.81 20.48
C ASP A 110 -17.07 -1.73 22.01
N ASP A 111 -17.11 -0.48 22.54
CA ASP A 111 -17.36 -0.16 23.95
C ASP A 111 -16.33 -0.71 24.98
N SER A 112 -15.19 -1.23 24.57
CA SER A 112 -14.16 -1.63 25.53
C SER A 112 -13.27 -0.45 25.96
N ALA A 113 -12.84 -0.44 27.22
CA ALA A 113 -11.88 0.57 27.71
C ALA A 113 -10.51 0.52 26.98
N ILE A 114 -10.27 -0.54 26.19
CA ILE A 114 -9.07 -0.74 25.40
C ILE A 114 -9.19 -0.06 24.05
N ALA A 115 -10.41 0.20 23.56
CA ALA A 115 -10.66 0.94 22.32
C ALA A 115 -10.17 2.40 22.38
N ASP A 116 -9.93 2.93 23.59
CA ASP A 116 -9.37 4.28 23.81
C ASP A 116 -7.82 4.32 23.66
N ASP A 117 -7.17 3.18 23.45
CA ASP A 117 -5.72 3.15 23.20
C ASP A 117 -5.41 3.60 21.78
N GLU A 118 -5.01 4.85 21.62
CA GLU A 118 -4.65 5.48 20.34
C GLU A 118 -3.53 4.74 19.57
N SER A 119 -2.90 3.73 20.17
CA SER A 119 -1.86 2.92 19.52
C SER A 119 -2.41 1.82 18.62
N TYR A 120 -3.70 1.51 18.74
CA TYR A 120 -4.39 0.51 17.94
C TYR A 120 -5.50 1.12 17.09
N GLU A 121 -5.71 0.55 15.93
CA GLU A 121 -6.87 0.81 15.08
C GLU A 121 -7.93 -0.26 15.32
N ILE A 122 -9.20 0.15 15.36
CA ILE A 122 -10.30 -0.80 15.48
C ILE A 122 -10.63 -1.35 14.10
N TRP A 123 -10.60 -2.67 13.98
CA TRP A 123 -10.98 -3.37 12.77
C TRP A 123 -12.33 -4.05 12.95
N GLU A 124 -13.35 -3.53 12.30
CA GLU A 124 -14.67 -4.14 12.23
C GLU A 124 -14.68 -5.20 11.15
N LEU A 125 -15.03 -6.42 11.50
CA LEU A 125 -15.15 -7.51 10.56
C LEU A 125 -16.58 -7.58 10.00
N GLU A 126 -16.71 -7.66 8.68
CA GLU A 126 -18.01 -7.92 8.03
C GLU A 126 -18.50 -9.35 8.26
N GLU A 127 -17.58 -10.29 8.42
CA GLU A 127 -17.83 -11.72 8.67
C GLU A 127 -17.03 -12.15 9.90
N GLU A 128 -17.52 -13.18 10.63
CA GLU A 128 -16.84 -13.70 11.82
C GLU A 128 -15.43 -14.27 11.52
N GLU A 129 -15.26 -14.82 10.31
CA GLU A 129 -13.99 -15.40 9.84
C GLU A 129 -13.37 -14.55 8.74
N PHE A 130 -12.06 -14.35 8.83
CA PHE A 130 -11.28 -13.66 7.82
C PHE A 130 -10.03 -14.46 7.43
N ARG A 131 -9.40 -14.08 6.33
CA ARG A 131 -8.06 -14.59 5.98
C ARG A 131 -7.02 -13.56 6.39
N PRO A 132 -5.98 -13.91 7.14
CA PRO A 132 -4.90 -12.98 7.46
C PRO A 132 -4.24 -12.36 6.22
N LEU A 133 -4.28 -13.06 5.08
CA LEU A 133 -3.79 -12.56 3.79
C LEU A 133 -4.51 -11.27 3.37
N ASP A 134 -5.84 -11.23 3.50
CA ASP A 134 -6.65 -10.07 3.08
C ASP A 134 -6.31 -8.83 3.91
N LEU A 135 -6.02 -9.02 5.18
CA LEU A 135 -5.63 -7.95 6.09
C LEU A 135 -4.23 -7.41 5.77
N VAL A 136 -3.29 -8.31 5.44
CA VAL A 136 -1.95 -7.92 4.96
C VAL A 136 -2.05 -7.12 3.66
N GLU A 137 -2.89 -7.56 2.72
CA GLU A 137 -3.12 -6.84 1.47
C GLU A 137 -3.68 -5.45 1.71
N GLU A 138 -4.70 -5.32 2.56
CA GLU A 138 -5.30 -4.03 2.90
C GLU A 138 -4.27 -3.09 3.53
N ALA A 139 -3.47 -3.58 4.48
CA ALA A 139 -2.42 -2.78 5.11
C ALA A 139 -1.38 -2.28 4.10
N LEU A 140 -0.99 -3.12 3.13
CA LEU A 140 -0.07 -2.72 2.07
C LEU A 140 -0.68 -1.67 1.14
N VAL A 141 -1.93 -1.85 0.75
CA VAL A 141 -2.65 -0.89 -0.10
C VAL A 141 -2.77 0.46 0.60
N MET A 142 -3.11 0.47 1.89
CA MET A 142 -3.20 1.69 2.68
C MET A 142 -1.84 2.37 2.93
N ALA A 143 -0.76 1.61 2.96
CA ALA A 143 0.59 2.15 3.10
C ALA A 143 1.13 2.77 1.80
N MET A 144 0.46 2.58 0.67
CA MET A 144 0.87 3.20 -0.60
C MET A 144 0.71 4.72 -0.53
N PRO A 145 1.72 5.51 -0.94
CA PRO A 145 1.59 6.95 -0.97
C PRO A 145 0.59 7.37 -2.06
N LEU A 146 -0.19 8.41 -1.79
CA LEU A 146 -1.10 9.01 -2.77
C LEU A 146 -0.38 9.52 -4.03
N VAL A 147 0.91 9.84 -3.91
CA VAL A 147 1.76 10.31 -5.00
C VAL A 147 3.10 9.60 -4.93
N ALA A 148 3.33 8.67 -5.83
CA ALA A 148 4.60 7.97 -5.95
C ALA A 148 5.64 8.85 -6.65
N MET A 149 6.79 9.07 -6.00
CA MET A 149 7.88 9.87 -6.58
C MET A 149 9.23 9.29 -6.15
N HIS A 150 10.25 9.45 -7.02
CA HIS A 150 11.63 9.20 -6.60
C HIS A 150 11.99 10.06 -5.39
N VAL A 151 12.68 9.46 -4.44
CA VAL A 151 13.22 10.18 -3.27
C VAL A 151 14.32 11.16 -3.68
N ASP A 152 15.06 10.81 -4.74
CA ASP A 152 16.20 11.56 -5.26
C ASP A 152 15.82 12.35 -6.52
N ASP A 153 16.03 13.67 -6.45
CA ASP A 153 15.78 14.58 -7.57
C ASP A 153 16.72 14.36 -8.77
N GLU A 154 17.94 13.84 -8.55
CA GLU A 154 18.88 13.58 -9.64
C GLU A 154 18.40 12.44 -10.54
N THR A 155 17.78 11.42 -9.95
CA THR A 155 17.19 10.30 -10.69
C THR A 155 16.02 10.78 -11.53
N CYS A 156 15.20 11.69 -11.02
CA CYS A 156 14.09 12.30 -11.76
C CYS A 156 14.54 13.18 -12.93
N ARG A 157 15.65 13.89 -12.81
CA ARG A 157 16.13 14.81 -13.87
C ARG A 157 16.68 14.11 -15.09
N ARG A 158 17.10 12.85 -14.98
CA ARG A 158 17.57 12.06 -16.14
C ARG A 158 16.47 11.74 -17.14
N ALA A 159 15.19 11.84 -16.71
CA ALA A 159 14.05 11.69 -17.60
C ALA A 159 13.65 12.99 -18.32
N ASP A 160 14.26 14.13 -18.01
CA ASP A 160 14.12 15.33 -18.81
C ASP A 160 14.71 15.06 -20.20
N THR A 161 13.83 14.75 -21.14
CA THR A 161 14.12 14.71 -22.58
C THR A 161 14.90 15.98 -22.92
N PRO A 162 15.99 15.89 -23.69
CA PRO A 162 16.71 17.08 -24.14
C PRO A 162 15.67 18.00 -24.77
N ALA A 163 15.57 19.20 -24.21
CA ALA A 163 14.69 20.22 -24.75
C ALA A 163 14.99 20.33 -26.24
N THR A 164 14.03 19.95 -27.06
CA THR A 164 14.07 20.19 -28.51
C THR A 164 14.25 21.69 -28.64
N GLU A 165 15.48 22.12 -28.91
CA GLU A 165 15.75 23.50 -29.30
C GLU A 165 14.89 23.81 -30.52
N SER A 166 14.11 24.88 -30.41
CA SER A 166 13.21 25.43 -31.45
C SER A 166 11.74 24.97 -31.41
N GLY A 167 11.11 24.95 -30.22
CA GLY A 167 9.65 25.06 -30.13
C GLY A 167 9.25 26.50 -29.80
N GLU A 168 8.54 27.20 -30.68
CA GLU A 168 7.88 28.47 -30.36
C GLU A 168 7.14 28.35 -29.04
N LYS A 169 7.49 29.20 -28.08
CA LYS A 169 6.99 29.12 -26.69
C LYS A 169 5.51 29.41 -26.70
N ILE A 170 4.67 28.37 -26.81
CA ILE A 170 3.21 28.47 -26.76
C ILE A 170 2.85 29.05 -25.38
N ARG A 171 2.23 30.20 -25.38
CA ARG A 171 1.69 30.85 -24.17
C ARG A 171 0.16 30.73 -24.17
N PRO A 172 -0.39 29.57 -23.73
CA PRO A 172 -1.83 29.28 -23.87
C PRO A 172 -2.73 30.28 -23.13
N PHE A 173 -2.20 30.99 -22.13
CA PHE A 173 -2.94 31.97 -21.32
C PHE A 173 -2.62 33.43 -21.69
N ALA A 174 -1.91 33.70 -22.78
CA ALA A 174 -1.58 35.07 -23.17
C ALA A 174 -2.82 35.92 -23.46
N ALA A 175 -3.87 35.32 -24.04
CA ALA A 175 -5.15 35.98 -24.31
C ALA A 175 -5.94 36.35 -23.06
N LEU A 176 -5.86 35.55 -21.96
CA LEU A 176 -6.51 35.84 -20.69
C LEU A 176 -6.00 37.14 -20.04
N LYS A 177 -4.70 37.41 -20.19
CA LYS A 177 -4.07 38.62 -19.63
C LYS A 177 -4.57 39.90 -20.34
N ALA A 178 -4.99 39.81 -21.58
CA ALA A 178 -5.62 40.92 -22.30
C ALA A 178 -7.06 41.18 -21.82
N GLN A 179 -7.86 40.13 -21.63
CA GLN A 179 -9.22 40.20 -21.12
C GLN A 179 -9.32 40.79 -19.72
N MET A 180 -8.39 40.41 -18.82
CA MET A 180 -8.34 40.95 -17.45
C MET A 180 -7.94 42.44 -17.38
N LYS A 181 -7.41 43.04 -18.46
CA LYS A 181 -7.08 44.46 -18.49
C LYS A 181 -8.21 45.34 -18.99
N ASP A 182 -9.18 44.78 -19.71
CA ASP A 182 -10.33 45.52 -20.26
C ASP A 182 -11.52 45.62 -19.28
N GLU A 183 -11.45 44.94 -18.10
CA GLU A 183 -12.47 44.96 -17.07
C GLU A 183 -12.14 45.87 -15.87
N ASN A 184 -11.11 46.76 -15.96
CA ASN A 184 -10.76 47.64 -14.83
C ASN A 184 -10.74 49.11 -15.23
#